data_3af0b984049e280729b9441094209ad9
#
_entry.id   3af0b984049e280729b9441094209ad9
#
_cell.length_a   1.000
_cell.length_b   1.000
_cell.length_c   1.000
_cell.angle_alpha   90.00
_cell.angle_beta   90.00
_cell.angle_gamma   90.00
#
_symmetry.space_group_name_H-M   'P 1'
#
loop_
_entity.id
_entity.type
_entity.pdbx_description
1 polymer ?
#
loop_
_entity_poly.entity_id
_entity_poly.type
_entity_poly.pdbx_seq_one_letter_code
_entity_poly.pdbx_strand_id
1 'polypeptide(L)'
;MRIPRILITFVLLISTSSFGLADSKPNIIYILVDNWGWGDLSVQGGTIQTPNIDHFASQGLRLTNFNVQNQCTPTRSALHTGRLPIRSGTYKVPAPGEPDGLADWEYTLPELLSDAGYGTALFGKWHLGMNINKLPNTQGYDEFWGHSEGTNASSYTSTPQF
;
A
#
# COMPACT_ATOMS: atom_id res chain seq x y z
N MET A 1 -41.51 63.70 34.02
CA MET A 1 -40.45 62.85 34.55
C MET A 1 -40.32 61.64 33.61
N ARG A 2 -39.29 61.60 32.72
CA ARG A 2 -39.11 60.56 31.72
C ARG A 2 -38.04 59.59 32.20
N ILE A 3 -38.40 58.31 32.34
CA ILE A 3 -37.50 57.22 32.74
C ILE A 3 -36.77 56.76 31.52
N PRO A 4 -35.41 56.69 31.46
CA PRO A 4 -34.71 56.07 30.28
C PRO A 4 -34.80 54.59 30.32
N ARG A 5 -35.19 54.02 29.18
CA ARG A 5 -35.13 52.58 28.93
C ARG A 5 -33.68 52.16 28.70
N ILE A 6 -33.09 51.47 29.67
CA ILE A 6 -31.78 50.81 29.52
C ILE A 6 -32.01 49.55 28.71
N LEU A 7 -31.47 49.56 27.48
CA LEU A 7 -31.44 48.38 26.61
C LEU A 7 -30.24 47.52 27.01
N ILE A 8 -30.48 46.41 27.71
CA ILE A 8 -29.43 45.43 28.05
C ILE A 8 -29.29 44.51 26.87
N THR A 9 -28.22 44.71 26.07
CA THR A 9 -27.84 43.84 24.99
C THR A 9 -27.03 42.68 25.58
N PHE A 10 -27.64 41.49 25.64
CA PHE A 10 -26.98 40.24 26.04
C PHE A 10 -26.20 39.74 24.84
N VAL A 11 -24.89 39.96 24.85
CA VAL A 11 -23.99 39.33 23.84
C VAL A 11 -23.72 37.90 24.27
N LEU A 12 -24.36 36.94 23.61
CA LEU A 12 -24.14 35.52 23.80
C LEU A 12 -22.83 35.15 23.07
N LEU A 13 -21.71 35.06 23.80
CA LEU A 13 -20.47 34.50 23.32
C LEU A 13 -20.65 32.98 23.17
N ILE A 14 -20.98 32.54 21.96
CA ILE A 14 -20.91 31.12 21.59
C ILE A 14 -19.43 30.83 21.38
N SER A 15 -18.77 30.29 22.39
CA SER A 15 -17.46 29.68 22.25
C SER A 15 -17.65 28.37 21.46
N THR A 16 -17.43 28.43 20.15
CA THR A 16 -17.27 27.23 19.34
C THR A 16 -15.95 26.53 19.74
N SER A 17 -16.05 25.66 20.71
CA SER A 17 -14.98 24.68 20.95
C SER A 17 -14.88 23.82 19.70
N SER A 18 -13.99 24.20 18.78
CA SER A 18 -13.53 23.29 17.75
C SER A 18 -12.85 22.14 18.49
N PHE A 19 -13.59 21.07 18.75
CA PHE A 19 -12.97 19.77 18.98
C PHE A 19 -12.20 19.46 17.71
N GLY A 20 -10.94 19.86 17.66
CA GLY A 20 -10.00 19.31 16.72
C GLY A 20 -9.98 17.81 16.97
N LEU A 21 -10.72 17.06 16.16
CA LEU A 21 -10.41 15.66 15.96
C LEU A 21 -8.94 15.68 15.54
N ALA A 22 -8.07 15.26 16.43
CA ALA A 22 -6.70 14.96 16.05
C ALA A 22 -6.85 14.01 14.87
N ASP A 23 -6.47 14.49 13.69
CA ASP A 23 -6.54 13.73 12.44
C ASP A 23 -5.47 12.65 12.55
N SER A 24 -5.78 11.61 13.34
CA SER A 24 -4.91 10.47 13.51
C SER A 24 -4.97 9.68 12.21
N LYS A 25 -3.95 9.88 11.38
CA LYS A 25 -3.79 9.12 10.15
C LYS A 25 -3.87 7.62 10.47
N PRO A 26 -4.70 6.85 9.78
CA PRO A 26 -4.82 5.42 10.04
C PRO A 26 -3.52 4.70 9.66
N ASN A 27 -3.16 3.65 10.39
CA ASN A 27 -2.15 2.72 9.93
C ASN A 27 -2.66 1.95 8.71
N ILE A 28 -1.78 1.74 7.73
CA ILE A 28 -2.10 1.05 6.48
C ILE A 28 -1.28 -0.23 6.41
N ILE A 29 -1.95 -1.38 6.31
CA ILE A 29 -1.31 -2.67 6.09
C ILE A 29 -1.82 -3.20 4.75
N TYR A 30 -0.91 -3.41 3.81
CA TYR A 30 -1.20 -4.01 2.51
C TYR A 30 -0.61 -5.41 2.42
N ILE A 31 -1.46 -6.41 2.16
CA ILE A 31 -1.04 -7.80 2.04
C ILE A 31 -1.24 -8.24 0.60
N LEU A 32 -0.14 -8.46 -0.12
CA LEU A 32 -0.14 -9.01 -1.49
C LEU A 32 0.31 -10.45 -1.45
N VAL A 33 -0.62 -11.36 -1.69
CA VAL A 33 -0.33 -12.80 -1.76
C VAL A 33 0.20 -13.14 -3.14
N ASP A 34 1.27 -13.93 -3.19
CA ASP A 34 1.90 -14.38 -4.44
C ASP A 34 1.42 -15.79 -4.80
N ASN A 35 1.13 -16.02 -6.09
CA ASN A 35 0.73 -17.31 -6.65
C ASN A 35 -0.58 -17.91 -6.08
N TRP A 36 -1.52 -17.08 -5.61
CA TRP A 36 -2.85 -17.53 -5.23
C TRP A 36 -3.86 -17.29 -6.36
N GLY A 37 -4.69 -18.30 -6.59
CA GLY A 37 -5.82 -18.21 -7.49
C GLY A 37 -7.10 -17.73 -6.79
N TRP A 38 -8.09 -17.38 -7.57
CA TRP A 38 -9.39 -16.91 -7.06
C TRP A 38 -10.04 -17.92 -6.10
N GLY A 39 -9.93 -19.22 -6.38
CA GLY A 39 -10.56 -20.28 -5.59
C GLY A 39 -9.73 -20.78 -4.39
N ASP A 40 -8.62 -20.14 -4.05
CA ASP A 40 -7.79 -20.60 -2.92
C ASP A 40 -8.30 -20.15 -1.56
N LEU A 41 -9.12 -19.10 -1.52
CA LEU A 41 -9.73 -18.59 -0.29
C LEU A 41 -11.04 -19.33 0.04
N SER A 42 -11.22 -19.74 1.30
CA SER A 42 -12.46 -20.39 1.73
C SER A 42 -13.71 -19.50 1.54
N VAL A 43 -13.58 -18.18 1.73
CA VAL A 43 -14.64 -17.20 1.48
C VAL A 43 -15.07 -17.12 0.00
N GLN A 44 -14.28 -17.69 -0.91
CA GLN A 44 -14.54 -17.79 -2.35
C GLN A 44 -14.83 -19.23 -2.81
N GLY A 45 -15.01 -20.16 -1.88
CA GLY A 45 -15.31 -21.56 -2.16
C GLY A 45 -14.09 -22.46 -2.20
N GLY A 46 -12.92 -21.98 -1.81
CA GLY A 46 -11.69 -22.75 -1.68
C GLY A 46 -11.81 -23.85 -0.63
N THR A 47 -11.07 -24.94 -0.84
CA THR A 47 -11.05 -26.10 0.08
C THR A 47 -10.12 -25.89 1.28
N ILE A 48 -9.18 -24.97 1.18
CA ILE A 48 -8.25 -24.61 2.25
C ILE A 48 -8.95 -23.60 3.18
N GLN A 49 -8.93 -23.90 4.48
CA GLN A 49 -9.54 -23.00 5.46
C GLN A 49 -8.68 -21.76 5.68
N THR A 50 -9.28 -20.57 5.49
CA THR A 50 -8.63 -19.26 5.68
C THR A 50 -9.39 -18.39 6.69
N PRO A 51 -9.57 -18.86 7.96
CA PRO A 51 -10.51 -18.25 8.90
C PRO A 51 -10.21 -16.79 9.23
N ASN A 52 -8.95 -16.40 9.28
CA ASN A 52 -8.57 -15.01 9.56
C ASN A 52 -8.91 -14.08 8.38
N ILE A 53 -8.67 -14.54 7.14
CA ILE A 53 -9.04 -13.77 5.94
C ILE A 53 -10.55 -13.69 5.80
N ASP A 54 -11.26 -14.78 6.06
CA ASP A 54 -12.73 -14.83 6.06
C ASP A 54 -13.31 -13.86 7.10
N HIS A 55 -12.69 -13.77 8.28
CA HIS A 55 -13.09 -12.83 9.31
C HIS A 55 -12.92 -11.37 8.82
N PHE A 56 -11.77 -11.00 8.26
CA PHE A 56 -11.59 -9.68 7.65
C PHE A 56 -12.60 -9.42 6.52
N ALA A 57 -12.84 -10.40 5.65
CA ALA A 57 -13.81 -10.28 4.57
C ALA A 57 -15.24 -10.03 5.08
N SER A 58 -15.58 -10.56 6.25
CA SER A 58 -16.89 -10.35 6.89
C SER A 58 -17.07 -8.96 7.51
N GLN A 59 -15.97 -8.31 7.88
CA GLN A 59 -15.96 -6.99 8.52
C GLN A 59 -15.67 -5.84 7.55
N GLY A 60 -15.15 -6.16 6.38
CA GLY A 60 -14.67 -5.20 5.39
C GLY A 60 -15.47 -5.20 4.10
N LEU A 61 -14.91 -4.55 3.09
CA LEU A 61 -15.45 -4.52 1.74
C LEU A 61 -14.77 -5.57 0.86
N ARG A 62 -15.55 -6.46 0.25
CA ARG A 62 -15.06 -7.39 -0.78
C ARG A 62 -15.22 -6.79 -2.17
N LEU A 63 -14.12 -6.65 -2.88
CA LEU A 63 -14.13 -6.23 -4.28
C LEU A 63 -14.15 -7.47 -5.18
N THR A 64 -15.31 -7.79 -5.76
CA THR A 64 -15.51 -9.03 -6.53
C THR A 64 -14.93 -8.99 -7.94
N ASN A 65 -14.51 -7.83 -8.42
CA ASN A 65 -13.88 -7.63 -9.71
C ASN A 65 -12.60 -6.79 -9.61
N PHE A 66 -11.79 -7.04 -8.61
CA PHE A 66 -10.48 -6.42 -8.44
C PHE A 66 -9.42 -7.34 -9.03
N ASN A 67 -8.97 -7.02 -10.25
CA ASN A 67 -8.04 -7.86 -10.99
C ASN A 67 -6.60 -7.38 -10.80
N VAL A 68 -5.69 -8.31 -10.62
CA VAL A 68 -4.24 -8.09 -10.67
C VAL A 68 -3.72 -8.28 -12.09
N GLN A 69 -2.46 -7.98 -12.33
CA GLN A 69 -1.80 -8.27 -13.59
C GLN A 69 -1.45 -9.77 -13.69
N ASN A 70 -1.05 -10.20 -14.88
CA ASN A 70 -0.81 -11.61 -15.20
C ASN A 70 0.47 -12.23 -14.59
N GLN A 71 1.36 -11.41 -14.00
CA GLN A 71 2.65 -11.84 -13.41
C GLN A 71 3.04 -10.97 -12.22
N CYS A 72 4.09 -11.41 -11.50
CA CYS A 72 4.59 -10.75 -10.29
C CYS A 72 5.03 -9.31 -10.52
N THR A 73 5.99 -9.07 -11.43
CA THR A 73 6.55 -7.73 -11.73
C THR A 73 5.47 -6.76 -12.17
N PRO A 74 4.61 -7.06 -13.17
CA PRO A 74 3.55 -6.13 -13.56
C PRO A 74 2.56 -5.83 -12.43
N THR A 75 2.16 -6.83 -11.64
CA THR A 75 1.24 -6.62 -10.51
C THR A 75 1.85 -5.68 -9.47
N ARG A 76 3.11 -5.92 -9.10
CA ARG A 76 3.83 -5.13 -8.09
C ARG A 76 4.08 -3.71 -8.59
N SER A 77 4.47 -3.56 -9.86
CA SER A 77 4.64 -2.25 -10.47
C SER A 77 3.33 -1.45 -10.48
N ALA A 78 2.23 -2.06 -10.89
CA ALA A 78 0.93 -1.40 -10.87
C ALA A 78 0.51 -0.97 -9.46
N LEU A 79 0.75 -1.82 -8.44
CA LEU A 79 0.49 -1.50 -7.05
C LEU A 79 1.30 -0.29 -6.58
N HIS A 80 2.59 -0.26 -6.87
CA HIS A 80 3.49 0.78 -6.37
C HIS A 80 3.35 2.11 -7.10
N THR A 81 2.96 2.10 -8.37
CA THR A 81 2.92 3.31 -9.20
C THR A 81 1.51 3.81 -9.53
N GLY A 82 0.48 2.99 -9.28
CA GLY A 82 -0.89 3.27 -9.74
C GLY A 82 -1.02 3.31 -11.26
N ARG A 83 -0.02 2.85 -12.02
CA ARG A 83 0.04 2.92 -13.48
C ARG A 83 -0.11 1.55 -14.13
N LEU A 84 -0.57 1.56 -15.38
CA LEU A 84 -0.54 0.35 -16.19
C LEU A 84 0.92 -0.04 -16.49
N PRO A 85 1.34 -1.28 -16.24
CA PRO A 85 2.73 -1.73 -16.38
C PRO A 85 3.34 -1.52 -17.77
N ILE A 86 2.51 -1.53 -18.81
CA ILE A 86 2.97 -1.22 -20.17
C ILE A 86 3.52 0.22 -20.30
N ARG A 87 3.08 1.14 -19.44
CA ARG A 87 3.54 2.54 -19.44
C ARG A 87 4.81 2.77 -18.64
N SER A 88 5.08 1.90 -17.66
CA SER A 88 6.30 1.94 -16.84
C SER A 88 7.39 0.98 -17.35
N GLY A 89 7.16 0.27 -18.45
CA GLY A 89 8.12 -0.70 -18.99
C GLY A 89 8.18 -2.03 -18.21
N THR A 90 7.32 -2.23 -17.22
CA THR A 90 7.32 -3.39 -16.32
C THR A 90 6.20 -4.40 -16.64
N TYR A 91 5.81 -4.51 -17.90
CA TYR A 91 4.68 -5.30 -18.36
C TYR A 91 4.92 -6.83 -18.36
N LYS A 92 6.15 -7.25 -18.10
CA LYS A 92 6.55 -8.66 -17.98
C LYS A 92 7.60 -8.84 -16.88
N VAL A 93 7.81 -10.07 -16.46
CA VAL A 93 9.01 -10.44 -15.69
C VAL A 93 10.20 -10.43 -16.66
N PRO A 94 11.26 -9.65 -16.39
CA PRO A 94 12.41 -9.57 -17.28
C PRO A 94 13.17 -10.91 -17.32
N ALA A 95 13.71 -11.26 -18.50
CA ALA A 95 14.61 -12.38 -18.63
C ALA A 95 16.00 -12.01 -18.08
N PRO A 96 16.85 -13.01 -17.74
CA PRO A 96 18.21 -12.74 -17.31
C PRO A 96 18.98 -11.84 -18.32
N GLY A 97 19.54 -10.73 -17.82
CA GLY A 97 20.26 -9.76 -18.64
C GLY A 97 19.40 -8.69 -19.32
N GLU A 98 18.09 -8.75 -19.20
CA GLU A 98 17.22 -7.64 -19.60
C GLU A 98 17.17 -6.55 -18.52
N PRO A 99 16.92 -5.28 -18.92
CA PRO A 99 16.65 -4.22 -17.95
C PRO A 99 15.48 -4.61 -17.04
N ASP A 100 15.66 -4.51 -15.73
CA ASP A 100 14.68 -4.86 -14.73
C ASP A 100 14.23 -3.67 -13.88
N GLY A 101 13.06 -3.80 -13.28
CA GLY A 101 12.54 -2.95 -12.24
C GLY A 101 11.97 -1.63 -12.70
N LEU A 102 11.55 -0.84 -11.72
CA LEU A 102 11.01 0.48 -11.92
C LEU A 102 12.08 1.45 -12.44
N ALA A 103 11.66 2.41 -13.23
CA ALA A 103 12.51 3.53 -13.58
C ALA A 103 12.65 4.48 -12.36
N ASP A 104 13.83 5.07 -12.20
CA ASP A 104 14.17 5.91 -11.03
C ASP A 104 13.29 7.17 -10.90
N TRP A 105 12.60 7.55 -11.96
CA TRP A 105 11.67 8.70 -11.98
C TRP A 105 10.22 8.34 -11.67
N GLU A 106 9.90 7.06 -11.50
CA GLU A 106 8.54 6.67 -11.08
C GLU A 106 8.30 7.09 -9.63
N TYR A 107 7.20 7.79 -9.39
CA TYR A 107 6.78 8.15 -8.05
C TYR A 107 5.92 7.03 -7.47
N THR A 108 6.39 6.46 -6.39
CA THR A 108 5.82 5.24 -5.83
C THR A 108 4.86 5.50 -4.67
N LEU A 109 4.00 4.51 -4.37
CA LEU A 109 3.10 4.57 -3.22
C LEU A 109 3.84 4.78 -1.87
N PRO A 110 4.96 4.09 -1.57
CA PRO A 110 5.70 4.37 -0.34
C PRO A 110 6.30 5.79 -0.32
N GLU A 111 6.77 6.35 -1.43
CA GLU A 111 7.20 7.76 -1.49
C GLU A 111 6.04 8.70 -1.18
N LEU A 112 4.87 8.48 -1.79
CA LEU A 112 3.65 9.26 -1.51
C LEU A 112 3.27 9.21 -0.02
N LEU A 113 3.36 8.04 0.60
CA LEU A 113 3.05 7.86 2.01
C LEU A 113 4.11 8.50 2.90
N SER A 114 5.38 8.39 2.54
CA SER A 114 6.49 9.07 3.23
C SER A 114 6.32 10.60 3.20
N ASP A 115 6.00 11.17 2.04
CA ASP A 115 5.69 12.60 1.90
C ASP A 115 4.47 13.03 2.74
N ALA A 116 3.53 12.10 2.94
CA ALA A 116 2.41 12.30 3.84
C ALA A 116 2.77 12.10 5.32
N GLY A 117 4.02 11.79 5.66
CA GLY A 117 4.55 11.63 7.02
C GLY A 117 4.26 10.26 7.64
N TYR A 118 4.10 9.21 6.84
CA TYR A 118 4.08 7.83 7.31
C TYR A 118 5.50 7.27 7.37
N GLY A 119 5.78 6.42 8.36
CA GLY A 119 6.87 5.46 8.29
C GLY A 119 6.47 4.31 7.36
N THR A 120 7.37 3.88 6.49
CA THR A 120 7.10 2.91 5.43
C THR A 120 7.98 1.67 5.56
N ALA A 121 7.41 0.48 5.42
CA ALA A 121 8.17 -0.77 5.49
C ALA A 121 7.65 -1.81 4.49
N LEU A 122 8.57 -2.58 3.91
CA LEU A 122 8.27 -3.72 3.06
C LEU A 122 8.83 -5.00 3.68
N PHE A 123 7.97 -5.99 3.85
CA PHE A 123 8.36 -7.33 4.30
C PHE A 123 8.00 -8.35 3.23
N GLY A 124 9.01 -9.00 2.65
CA GLY A 124 8.82 -10.05 1.65
C GLY A 124 9.40 -9.73 0.27
N LYS A 125 8.70 -10.14 -0.78
CA LYS A 125 9.16 -10.06 -2.16
C LYS A 125 9.01 -8.66 -2.75
N TRP A 126 10.10 -8.12 -3.31
CA TRP A 126 10.11 -6.88 -4.07
C TRP A 126 9.83 -7.07 -5.56
N HIS A 127 10.74 -7.68 -6.30
CA HIS A 127 10.66 -8.02 -7.73
C HIS A 127 10.45 -6.83 -8.67
N LEU A 128 10.98 -5.65 -8.31
CA LEU A 128 10.94 -4.43 -9.12
C LEU A 128 12.32 -3.82 -9.34
N GLY A 129 13.38 -4.66 -9.34
CA GLY A 129 14.75 -4.33 -9.63
C GLY A 129 15.72 -4.75 -8.53
N MET A 130 16.93 -5.17 -8.96
CA MET A 130 18.00 -5.66 -8.08
C MET A 130 19.16 -4.68 -7.96
N ASN A 131 19.27 -3.72 -8.88
CA ASN A 131 20.31 -2.72 -8.81
C ASN A 131 20.12 -1.80 -7.60
N ILE A 132 21.22 -1.28 -7.05
CA ILE A 132 21.20 -0.46 -5.83
C ILE A 132 20.20 0.70 -5.89
N ASN A 133 20.04 1.33 -7.06
CA ASN A 133 19.12 2.44 -7.26
C ASN A 133 17.64 2.01 -7.43
N LYS A 134 17.37 0.70 -7.41
CA LYS A 134 16.03 0.13 -7.61
C LYS A 134 15.56 -0.73 -6.44
N LEU A 135 16.32 -0.74 -5.36
CA LEU A 135 15.94 -1.46 -4.14
C LEU A 135 14.80 -0.73 -3.41
N PRO A 136 14.01 -1.41 -2.59
CA PRO A 136 12.90 -0.81 -1.87
C PRO A 136 13.26 0.48 -1.13
N ASN A 137 14.41 0.52 -0.48
CA ASN A 137 14.86 1.70 0.28
C ASN A 137 15.16 2.92 -0.60
N THR A 138 15.43 2.73 -1.89
CA THR A 138 15.59 3.83 -2.87
C THR A 138 14.28 4.16 -3.59
N GLN A 139 13.21 3.45 -3.26
CA GLN A 139 11.87 3.59 -3.83
C GLN A 139 10.83 3.93 -2.76
N GLY A 140 11.27 4.59 -1.67
CA GLY A 140 10.39 5.19 -0.66
C GLY A 140 10.11 4.35 0.58
N TYR A 141 10.73 3.18 0.74
CA TYR A 141 10.62 2.41 1.98
C TYR A 141 11.73 2.76 2.97
N ASP A 142 11.38 3.10 4.21
CA ASP A 142 12.32 3.31 5.30
C ASP A 142 12.99 1.99 5.73
N GLU A 143 12.20 0.90 5.73
CA GLU A 143 12.66 -0.43 6.12
C GLU A 143 12.34 -1.47 5.05
N PHE A 144 13.28 -2.39 4.82
CA PHE A 144 13.10 -3.52 3.93
C PHE A 144 13.66 -4.81 4.54
N TRP A 145 12.80 -5.83 4.62
CA TRP A 145 13.16 -7.19 5.03
C TRP A 145 12.58 -8.19 4.04
N GLY A 146 13.41 -8.75 3.19
CA GLY A 146 12.92 -9.65 2.16
C GLY A 146 13.93 -9.97 1.08
N HIS A 147 13.44 -10.24 -0.10
CA HIS A 147 14.27 -10.53 -1.27
C HIS A 147 13.87 -9.63 -2.44
N SER A 148 14.87 -9.11 -3.12
CA SER A 148 14.68 -8.21 -4.28
C SER A 148 14.30 -8.95 -5.55
N GLU A 149 14.65 -10.25 -5.64
CA GLU A 149 14.43 -11.07 -6.81
C GLU A 149 13.02 -11.66 -6.89
N GLY A 150 12.67 -12.12 -8.10
CA GLY A 150 11.46 -12.88 -8.37
C GLY A 150 11.64 -14.37 -8.11
N THR A 151 12.00 -14.74 -6.88
CA THR A 151 12.24 -16.13 -6.58
C THR A 151 10.96 -16.95 -6.52
N ASN A 152 11.00 -18.15 -7.09
CA ASN A 152 10.05 -19.21 -6.76
C ASN A 152 10.39 -19.80 -5.38
N ALA A 153 9.43 -20.47 -4.76
CA ALA A 153 9.63 -21.11 -3.44
C ALA A 153 10.85 -22.04 -3.34
N SER A 154 11.33 -22.57 -4.48
CA SER A 154 12.55 -23.37 -4.59
C SER A 154 13.85 -22.57 -4.47
N SER A 155 13.81 -21.26 -4.51
CA SER A 155 14.97 -20.37 -4.45
C SER A 155 15.25 -19.79 -3.06
N TYR A 156 14.60 -20.31 -2.03
CA TYR A 156 14.83 -19.92 -0.62
C TYR A 156 16.18 -20.40 -0.06
N THR A 157 17.17 -20.65 -0.90
CA THR A 157 18.55 -20.72 -0.45
C THR A 157 19.09 -19.29 -0.33
N SER A 158 18.49 -18.59 0.56
CA SER A 158 18.72 -17.19 0.79
C SER A 158 20.11 -16.88 1.34
N THR A 159 20.83 -16.06 0.66
CA THR A 159 21.67 -15.09 1.33
C THR A 159 20.76 -13.94 1.81
N PRO A 160 20.75 -13.61 3.11
CA PRO A 160 20.10 -12.39 3.57
C PRO A 160 20.74 -11.22 2.83
N GLN A 161 19.96 -10.51 2.05
CA GLN A 161 20.40 -9.25 1.47
C GLN A 161 20.04 -8.15 2.48
N PHE A 162 21.01 -7.83 3.32
CA PHE A 162 20.98 -6.70 4.23
C PHE A 162 21.66 -5.50 3.59
#